data_c80de7e4b785ce6d1d14bf4ec58c3116
#
_entry.id   c80de7e4b785ce6d1d14bf4ec58c3116
#
_cell.length_a   1.000
_cell.length_b   1.000
_cell.length_c   1.000
_cell.angle_alpha   90.00
_cell.angle_beta   90.00
_cell.angle_gamma   90.00
#
_symmetry.space_group_name_H-M   'P 1'
#
loop_
_entity.id
_entity.type
_entity.pdbx_description
1 polymer ?
#
loop_
_entity_poly.entity_id
_entity_poly.type
_entity_poly.pdbx_seq_one_letter_code
_entity_poly.pdbx_strand_id
1 'polypeptide(L)'
;VLNDLDERIVHALAEDARRSYADIGQLVGLSAPAVKRRVDRLRATGAITGFTVRVDPAALGWETEGFVEIYCRSNTSPETIQRGLERYQEVVAASTVTGDADAVAQVFASDMRHFERVLERIAGEPFVERTKSVLVLSPLLRRFSSGSPARDAAGP
;
A
#
# COMPACT_ATOMS: atom_id res chain seq x y z
N VAL A 1 -10.16 16.87 -3.33
CA VAL A 1 -9.30 16.89 -4.52
C VAL A 1 -8.26 17.97 -4.29
N LEU A 2 -6.98 17.68 -4.55
CA LEU A 2 -5.89 18.63 -4.44
C LEU A 2 -6.00 19.69 -5.55
N ASN A 3 -5.51 20.90 -5.30
CA ASN A 3 -5.31 21.86 -6.38
C ASN A 3 -4.00 21.55 -7.13
N ASP A 4 -3.85 22.10 -8.33
CA ASP A 4 -2.70 21.85 -9.23
C ASP A 4 -1.33 22.05 -8.55
N LEU A 5 -1.22 23.10 -7.73
CA LEU A 5 0.03 23.41 -7.03
C LEU A 5 0.36 22.40 -5.92
N ASP A 6 -0.66 21.95 -5.18
CA ASP A 6 -0.49 20.90 -4.16
C ASP A 6 -0.20 19.55 -4.79
N GLU A 7 -0.82 19.22 -5.94
CA GLU A 7 -0.50 18.02 -6.72
C GLU A 7 0.97 18.01 -7.15
N ARG A 8 1.49 19.12 -7.67
CA ARG A 8 2.90 19.24 -8.06
C ARG A 8 3.86 19.10 -6.87
N ILE A 9 3.50 19.64 -5.70
CA ILE A 9 4.29 19.46 -4.47
C ILE A 9 4.29 17.99 -4.05
N VAL A 10 3.13 17.34 -4.03
CA VAL A 10 3.00 15.91 -3.69
C VAL A 10 3.80 15.06 -4.68
N HIS A 11 3.74 15.38 -5.97
CA HIS A 11 4.49 14.66 -7.01
C HIS A 11 6.00 14.76 -6.77
N ALA A 12 6.51 15.97 -6.49
CA ALA A 12 7.93 16.18 -6.20
C ALA A 12 8.39 15.41 -4.96
N LEU A 13 7.56 15.33 -3.91
CA LEU A 13 7.83 14.54 -2.70
C LEU A 13 7.69 13.04 -2.93
N ALA A 14 6.81 12.60 -3.83
CA ALA A 14 6.65 11.19 -4.17
C ALA A 14 7.82 10.66 -5.00
N GLU A 15 8.44 11.51 -5.83
CA GLU A 15 9.69 11.19 -6.53
C GLU A 15 10.88 11.09 -5.57
N ASP A 16 11.03 12.08 -4.69
CA ASP A 16 12.07 12.13 -3.67
C ASP A 16 11.55 12.80 -2.38
N ALA A 17 11.22 11.97 -1.40
CA ALA A 17 10.72 12.43 -0.10
C ALA A 17 11.77 13.24 0.71
N ARG A 18 13.03 13.23 0.29
CA ARG A 18 14.13 14.00 0.91
C ARG A 18 14.42 15.31 0.20
N ARG A 19 13.73 15.61 -0.91
CA ARG A 19 13.88 16.88 -1.64
C ARG A 19 13.63 18.06 -0.71
N SER A 20 14.52 19.05 -0.75
CA SER A 20 14.38 20.23 0.11
C SER A 20 13.17 21.07 -0.29
N TYR A 21 12.57 21.79 0.66
CA TYR A 21 11.48 22.72 0.34
C TYR A 21 11.91 23.89 -0.54
N ALA A 22 13.22 24.21 -0.56
CA ALA A 22 13.76 25.18 -1.48
C ALA A 22 13.75 24.67 -2.92
N ASP A 23 14.18 23.42 -3.13
CA ASP A 23 14.17 22.79 -4.46
C ASP A 23 12.74 22.61 -4.98
N ILE A 24 11.84 22.15 -4.11
CA ILE A 24 10.40 22.05 -4.46
C ILE A 24 9.86 23.45 -4.81
N GLY A 25 10.23 24.46 -4.04
CA GLY A 25 9.84 25.86 -4.28
C GLY A 25 10.25 26.33 -5.68
N GLN A 26 11.48 26.03 -6.11
CA GLN A 26 11.94 26.35 -7.46
C GLN A 26 11.06 25.66 -8.56
N LEU A 27 10.67 24.39 -8.33
CA LEU A 27 9.84 23.62 -9.28
C LEU A 27 8.42 24.20 -9.42
N VAL A 28 7.87 24.72 -8.32
CA VAL A 28 6.45 25.15 -8.28
C VAL A 28 6.26 26.67 -8.22
N GLY A 29 7.34 27.44 -8.22
CA GLY A 29 7.30 28.91 -8.17
C GLY A 29 6.92 29.46 -6.79
N LEU A 30 7.37 28.84 -5.69
CA LEU A 30 7.09 29.25 -4.32
C LEU A 30 8.39 29.41 -3.50
N SER A 31 8.31 30.19 -2.42
CA SER A 31 9.36 30.18 -1.39
C SER A 31 9.31 28.90 -0.54
N ALA A 32 10.47 28.50 0.02
CA ALA A 32 10.55 27.33 0.90
C ALA A 32 9.57 27.40 2.10
N PRO A 33 9.37 28.54 2.80
CA PRO A 33 8.34 28.64 3.83
C PRO A 33 6.92 28.44 3.30
N ALA A 34 6.62 28.87 2.06
CA ALA A 34 5.31 28.66 1.45
C ALA A 34 5.07 27.18 1.13
N VAL A 35 6.08 26.48 0.61
CA VAL A 35 6.04 25.03 0.42
C VAL A 35 5.81 24.32 1.74
N LYS A 36 6.59 24.67 2.78
CA LYS A 36 6.43 24.08 4.12
C LYS A 36 5.01 24.20 4.63
N ARG A 37 4.41 25.38 4.60
CA ARG A 37 3.01 25.59 5.06
C ARG A 37 2.01 24.71 4.30
N ARG A 38 2.22 24.52 2.99
CA ARG A 38 1.37 23.65 2.16
C ARG A 38 1.53 22.19 2.55
N VAL A 39 2.76 21.71 2.72
CA VAL A 39 3.04 20.34 3.16
C VAL A 39 2.44 20.08 4.55
N ASP A 40 2.61 21.02 5.49
CA ASP A 40 2.03 20.91 6.83
C ASP A 40 0.48 20.80 6.76
N ARG A 41 -0.15 21.60 5.89
CA ARG A 41 -1.61 21.51 5.65
C ARG A 41 -2.00 20.16 5.02
N LEU A 42 -1.26 19.69 4.02
CA LEU A 42 -1.53 18.39 3.36
C LEU A 42 -1.42 17.23 4.35
N ARG A 43 -0.50 17.32 5.30
CA ARG A 43 -0.40 16.35 6.41
C ARG A 43 -1.58 16.48 7.38
N ALA A 44 -1.93 17.68 7.78
CA ALA A 44 -3.06 17.92 8.69
C ALA A 44 -4.41 17.44 8.12
N THR A 45 -4.58 17.54 6.80
CA THR A 45 -5.80 17.07 6.10
C THR A 45 -5.76 15.58 5.72
N GLY A 46 -4.67 14.86 6.00
CA GLY A 46 -4.50 13.46 5.65
C GLY A 46 -4.24 13.20 4.16
N ALA A 47 -4.03 14.24 3.35
CA ALA A 47 -3.65 14.07 1.95
C ALA A 47 -2.23 13.49 1.81
N ILE A 48 -1.33 13.84 2.72
CA ILE A 48 -0.06 13.16 2.96
C ILE A 48 -0.20 12.38 4.26
N THR A 49 -0.28 11.07 4.17
CA THR A 49 -0.45 10.18 5.32
C THR A 49 0.85 9.91 6.08
N GLY A 50 2.00 10.12 5.43
CA GLY A 50 3.31 9.92 6.04
C GLY A 50 4.45 9.98 5.04
N PHE A 51 5.66 9.89 5.56
CA PHE A 51 6.89 9.69 4.81
C PHE A 51 7.49 8.34 5.22
N THR A 52 7.96 7.58 4.26
CA THR A 52 8.56 6.26 4.51
C THR A 52 9.74 6.02 3.58
N VAL A 53 10.53 5.02 3.91
CA VAL A 53 11.55 4.50 3.03
C VAL A 53 11.02 3.29 2.27
N ARG A 54 11.43 3.14 1.03
CA ARG A 54 11.22 1.92 0.25
C ARG A 54 12.41 1.01 0.47
N VAL A 55 12.16 -0.18 0.98
CA VAL A 55 13.18 -1.19 1.19
C VAL A 55 12.92 -2.35 0.25
N ASP A 56 13.97 -2.91 -0.34
CA ASP A 56 13.87 -4.16 -1.07
C ASP A 56 13.49 -5.28 -0.08
N PRO A 57 12.36 -5.98 -0.29
CA PRO A 57 11.97 -7.07 0.59
C PRO A 57 13.08 -8.12 0.78
N ALA A 58 13.86 -8.43 -0.27
CA ALA A 58 14.97 -9.36 -0.20
C ALA A 58 16.06 -8.89 0.77
N ALA A 59 16.32 -7.58 0.88
CA ALA A 59 17.25 -7.03 1.87
C ALA A 59 16.78 -7.22 3.32
N LEU A 60 15.49 -7.48 3.53
CA LEU A 60 14.89 -7.83 4.83
C LEU A 60 14.73 -9.34 5.01
N GLY A 61 15.24 -10.16 4.08
CA GLY A 61 15.12 -11.61 4.11
C GLY A 61 13.77 -12.16 3.63
N TRP A 62 12.97 -11.35 2.92
CA TRP A 62 11.70 -11.77 2.32
C TRP A 62 11.91 -12.15 0.87
N GLU A 63 12.06 -13.45 0.57
CA GLU A 63 12.38 -13.95 -0.76
C GLU A 63 11.16 -14.52 -1.51
N THR A 64 10.08 -14.80 -0.77
CA THR A 64 8.84 -15.34 -1.32
C THR A 64 7.69 -14.36 -1.12
N GLU A 65 6.97 -14.07 -2.18
CA GLU A 65 5.77 -13.23 -2.18
C GLU A 65 4.60 -13.98 -2.77
N GLY A 66 3.43 -13.81 -2.18
CA GLY A 66 2.20 -14.37 -2.72
C GLY A 66 0.97 -13.59 -2.30
N PHE A 67 -0.13 -13.89 -2.98
CA PHE A 67 -1.46 -13.41 -2.62
C PHE A 67 -2.30 -14.57 -2.12
N VAL A 68 -3.04 -14.34 -1.05
CA VAL A 68 -3.91 -15.32 -0.41
C VAL A 68 -5.34 -14.82 -0.48
N GLU A 69 -6.16 -15.49 -1.26
CA GLU A 69 -7.60 -15.33 -1.26
C GLU A 69 -8.17 -16.03 -0.02
N ILE A 70 -8.94 -15.31 0.76
CA ILE A 70 -9.53 -15.79 2.02
C ILE A 70 -11.03 -15.86 1.83
N TYR A 71 -11.58 -17.04 2.04
CA TYR A 71 -13.00 -17.31 2.02
C TYR A 71 -13.46 -17.51 3.46
N CYS A 72 -14.35 -16.66 3.91
CA CYS A 72 -14.75 -16.60 5.31
C CYS A 72 -16.01 -17.42 5.55
N ARG A 73 -16.18 -17.85 6.81
CA ARG A 73 -17.44 -18.41 7.28
C ARG A 73 -18.52 -17.34 7.27
N SER A 74 -19.78 -17.75 7.13
CA SER A 74 -20.93 -16.83 7.11
C SER A 74 -20.91 -15.87 8.31
N ASN A 75 -21.28 -14.62 8.05
CA ASN A 75 -21.35 -13.53 9.03
C ASN A 75 -20.00 -13.07 9.62
N THR A 76 -18.89 -13.31 8.94
CA THR A 76 -17.61 -12.74 9.34
C THR A 76 -17.56 -11.25 8.97
N SER A 77 -17.31 -10.38 9.95
CA SER A 77 -17.18 -8.94 9.69
C SER A 77 -15.76 -8.57 9.21
N PRO A 78 -15.60 -7.47 8.45
CA PRO A 78 -14.29 -6.96 8.05
C PRO A 78 -13.34 -6.73 9.22
N GLU A 79 -13.87 -6.26 10.37
CA GLU A 79 -13.08 -6.01 11.58
C GLU A 79 -12.54 -7.31 12.19
N THR A 80 -13.28 -8.42 12.04
CA THR A 80 -12.82 -9.75 12.49
C THR A 80 -11.66 -10.22 11.62
N ILE A 81 -11.76 -10.06 10.31
CA ILE A 81 -10.70 -10.38 9.35
C ILE A 81 -9.45 -9.54 9.67
N GLN A 82 -9.63 -8.22 9.82
CA GLN A 82 -8.53 -7.30 10.13
C GLN A 82 -7.79 -7.73 11.39
N ARG A 83 -8.48 -7.89 12.51
CA ARG A 83 -7.87 -8.30 13.80
C ARG A 83 -7.17 -9.66 13.71
N GLY A 84 -7.69 -10.58 12.91
CA GLY A 84 -7.07 -11.86 12.66
C GLY A 84 -5.76 -11.72 11.91
N LEU A 85 -5.74 -10.93 10.84
CA LEU A 85 -4.58 -10.77 9.97
C LEU A 85 -3.49 -9.85 10.55
N GLU A 86 -3.83 -8.84 11.36
CA GLU A 86 -2.86 -7.93 12.00
C GLU A 86 -1.81 -8.64 12.86
N ARG A 87 -2.06 -9.87 13.27
CA ARG A 87 -1.12 -10.68 14.07
C ARG A 87 0.02 -11.29 13.24
N TYR A 88 -0.08 -11.26 11.93
CA TYR A 88 0.89 -11.85 11.01
C TYR A 88 1.79 -10.77 10.44
N GLN A 89 3.07 -10.76 10.83
CA GLN A 89 4.06 -9.82 10.28
C GLN A 89 4.30 -10.05 8.79
N GLU A 90 4.06 -11.27 8.33
CA GLU A 90 4.16 -11.70 6.94
C GLU A 90 3.05 -11.09 6.06
N VAL A 91 1.92 -10.69 6.66
CA VAL A 91 0.83 -10.01 5.93
C VAL A 91 1.13 -8.52 5.85
N VAL A 92 1.51 -8.06 4.67
CA VAL A 92 1.91 -6.66 4.44
C VAL A 92 0.77 -5.77 3.94
N ALA A 93 -0.26 -6.38 3.39
CA ALA A 93 -1.50 -5.71 2.99
C ALA A 93 -2.64 -6.71 2.98
N ALA A 94 -3.85 -6.25 3.30
CA ALA A 94 -5.07 -7.01 3.14
C ALA A 94 -6.23 -6.08 2.84
N SER A 95 -7.17 -6.56 2.02
CA SER A 95 -8.38 -5.83 1.65
C SER A 95 -9.55 -6.78 1.47
N THR A 96 -10.74 -6.33 1.86
CA THR A 96 -11.96 -6.99 1.40
C THR A 96 -12.14 -6.73 -0.10
N VAL A 97 -12.66 -7.71 -0.81
CA VAL A 97 -12.78 -7.65 -2.27
C VAL A 97 -14.19 -8.03 -2.72
N THR A 98 -14.53 -7.67 -3.95
CA THR A 98 -15.72 -8.16 -4.63
C THR A 98 -15.38 -9.46 -5.36
N GLY A 99 -16.34 -10.37 -5.51
CA GLY A 99 -16.17 -11.66 -6.19
C GLY A 99 -16.39 -12.81 -5.23
N ASP A 100 -15.74 -13.95 -5.50
CA ASP A 100 -15.96 -15.17 -4.72
C ASP A 100 -15.25 -15.15 -3.37
N ALA A 101 -14.07 -14.55 -3.30
CA ALA A 101 -13.33 -14.39 -2.05
C ALA A 101 -13.86 -13.21 -1.23
N ASP A 102 -13.80 -13.30 0.09
CA ASP A 102 -14.18 -12.22 1.00
C ASP A 102 -13.04 -11.21 1.20
N ALA A 103 -11.79 -11.69 1.19
CA ALA A 103 -10.61 -10.86 1.32
C ALA A 103 -9.43 -11.41 0.52
N VAL A 104 -8.47 -10.53 0.21
CA VAL A 104 -7.16 -10.88 -0.35
C VAL A 104 -6.08 -10.27 0.53
N ALA A 105 -5.10 -11.09 0.90
CA ALA A 105 -3.91 -10.67 1.63
C ALA A 105 -2.67 -10.82 0.77
N GLN A 106 -1.76 -9.84 0.82
CA GLN A 106 -0.41 -9.93 0.28
C GLN A 106 0.52 -10.41 1.40
N VAL A 107 1.23 -11.49 1.14
CA VAL A 107 2.07 -12.17 2.12
C VAL A 107 3.50 -12.23 1.61
N PHE A 108 4.44 -11.87 2.49
CA PHE A 108 5.87 -12.10 2.28
C PHE A 108 6.38 -13.17 3.25
N ALA A 109 7.30 -13.98 2.80
CA ALA A 109 7.97 -15.01 3.60
C ALA A 109 9.44 -15.10 3.25
N SER A 110 10.26 -15.65 4.15
CA SER A 110 11.69 -15.84 3.89
C SER A 110 11.96 -16.90 2.82
N ASP A 111 11.09 -17.90 2.74
CA ASP A 111 11.21 -19.02 1.80
C ASP A 111 9.84 -19.69 1.63
N MET A 112 9.78 -20.70 0.72
CA MET A 112 8.56 -21.43 0.42
C MET A 112 7.99 -22.17 1.65
N ARG A 113 8.85 -22.77 2.49
CA ARG A 113 8.39 -23.48 3.70
C ARG A 113 7.81 -22.52 4.72
N HIS A 114 8.39 -21.32 4.83
CA HIS A 114 7.82 -20.27 5.67
C HIS A 114 6.46 -19.83 5.13
N PHE A 115 6.35 -19.66 3.81
CA PHE A 115 5.08 -19.30 3.17
C PHE A 115 3.99 -20.36 3.44
N GLU A 116 4.30 -21.65 3.30
CA GLU A 116 3.37 -22.74 3.63
C GLU A 116 2.89 -22.66 5.08
N ARG A 117 3.80 -22.47 6.04
CA ARG A 117 3.41 -22.31 7.46
C ARG A 117 2.50 -21.12 7.71
N VAL A 118 2.73 -20.00 7.00
CA VAL A 118 1.87 -18.82 7.10
C VAL A 118 0.47 -19.14 6.56
N LEU A 119 0.38 -19.82 5.41
CA LEU A 119 -0.89 -20.28 4.85
C LEU A 119 -1.66 -21.18 5.81
N GLU A 120 -0.99 -22.19 6.42
CA GLU A 120 -1.60 -23.09 7.38
C GLU A 120 -2.14 -22.34 8.60
N ARG A 121 -1.39 -21.36 9.09
CA ARG A 121 -1.82 -20.51 10.23
C ARG A 121 -3.04 -19.66 9.86
N ILE A 122 -3.05 -19.03 8.69
CA ILE A 122 -4.19 -18.24 8.21
C ILE A 122 -5.40 -19.15 7.99
N ALA A 123 -5.22 -20.32 7.36
CA ALA A 123 -6.29 -21.30 7.16
C ALA A 123 -6.87 -21.84 8.48
N GLY A 124 -6.07 -21.85 9.54
CA GLY A 124 -6.50 -22.24 10.90
C GLY A 124 -7.27 -21.16 11.67
N GLU A 125 -7.40 -19.96 11.14
CA GLU A 125 -8.16 -18.90 11.82
C GLU A 125 -9.66 -19.26 11.91
N PRO A 126 -10.32 -19.01 13.05
CA PRO A 126 -11.73 -19.41 13.26
C PRO A 126 -12.69 -18.87 12.23
N PHE A 127 -12.40 -17.71 11.64
CA PHE A 127 -13.25 -17.07 10.64
C PHE A 127 -13.01 -17.58 9.22
N VAL A 128 -11.92 -18.31 8.98
CA VAL A 128 -11.56 -18.81 7.64
C VAL A 128 -12.25 -20.15 7.39
N GLU A 129 -12.91 -20.26 6.25
CA GLU A 129 -13.46 -21.50 5.73
C GLU A 129 -12.45 -22.22 4.84
N ARG A 130 -11.84 -21.49 3.91
CA ARG A 130 -10.79 -21.97 3.03
C ARG A 130 -9.91 -20.84 2.51
N THR A 131 -8.75 -21.19 1.99
CA THR A 131 -7.84 -20.26 1.32
C THR A 131 -7.49 -20.76 -0.06
N LYS A 132 -7.12 -19.84 -0.94
CA LYS A 132 -6.48 -20.13 -2.22
C LYS A 132 -5.32 -19.16 -2.38
N SER A 133 -4.16 -19.62 -2.78
CA SER A 133 -2.98 -18.79 -2.91
C SER A 133 -2.39 -18.81 -4.30
N VAL A 134 -1.77 -17.72 -4.69
CA VAL A 134 -0.93 -17.62 -5.87
C VAL A 134 0.42 -17.02 -5.47
N LEU A 135 1.50 -17.59 -5.98
CA LEU A 135 2.85 -17.09 -5.78
C LEU A 135 3.21 -16.08 -6.86
N VAL A 136 3.91 -15.04 -6.46
CA VAL A 136 4.50 -14.08 -7.39
C VAL A 136 5.81 -14.66 -7.89
N LEU A 137 5.88 -14.99 -9.18
CA LEU A 137 7.11 -15.49 -9.80
C LEU A 137 8.07 -14.34 -10.14
N SER A 138 7.53 -13.24 -10.68
CA SER A 138 8.31 -12.07 -11.04
C SER A 138 7.43 -10.83 -10.94
N PRO A 139 7.84 -9.79 -10.23
CA PRO A 139 7.12 -8.52 -10.23
C PRO A 139 7.29 -7.83 -11.58
N LEU A 140 6.18 -7.52 -12.25
CA LEU A 140 6.22 -6.83 -13.55
C LEU A 140 6.24 -5.31 -13.39
N LEU A 141 5.50 -4.79 -12.42
CA LEU A 141 5.37 -3.36 -12.16
C LEU A 141 4.98 -3.11 -10.71
N ARG A 142 5.71 -2.22 -10.05
CA ARG A 142 5.35 -1.67 -8.75
C ARG A 142 5.41 -0.15 -8.81
N ARG A 143 4.25 0.49 -8.92
CA ARG A 143 4.13 1.95 -8.80
C ARG A 143 3.50 2.26 -7.46
N PHE A 144 4.17 3.06 -6.66
CA PHE A 144 3.53 3.69 -5.50
C PHE A 144 2.85 4.94 -6.04
N SER A 145 1.59 5.13 -5.70
CA SER A 145 0.69 6.13 -6.28
C SER A 145 1.24 7.57 -6.20
N SER A 146 2.08 7.91 -7.16
CA SER A 146 2.55 9.28 -7.40
C SER A 146 1.79 9.95 -8.54
N GLY A 147 0.85 9.24 -9.18
CA GLY A 147 0.05 9.78 -10.27
C GLY A 147 -1.35 10.16 -9.79
N SER A 148 -1.72 11.42 -9.97
CA SER A 148 -3.14 11.78 -10.05
C SER A 148 -3.76 10.97 -11.20
N PRO A 149 -4.98 10.42 -11.06
CA PRO A 149 -5.66 9.84 -12.20
C PRO A 149 -5.69 10.89 -13.31
N ALA A 150 -5.25 10.51 -14.51
CA ALA A 150 -5.32 11.40 -15.66
C ALA A 150 -6.73 12.00 -15.71
N ARG A 151 -6.83 13.32 -15.62
CA ARG A 151 -8.09 13.97 -15.96
C ARG A 151 -8.26 13.68 -17.44
N ASP A 152 -9.24 12.85 -17.76
CA ASP A 152 -9.69 12.74 -19.13
C ASP A 152 -9.93 14.18 -19.60
N ALA A 153 -9.09 14.62 -20.53
CA ALA A 153 -9.36 15.84 -21.27
C ALA A 153 -10.64 15.55 -22.05
N ALA A 154 -11.78 15.87 -21.44
CA ALA A 154 -13.02 16.00 -22.16
C ALA A 154 -12.75 17.10 -23.20
N GLY A 155 -12.38 16.67 -24.39
CA GLY A 155 -12.37 17.51 -25.56
C GLY A 155 -13.79 17.98 -25.89
N PRO A 156 -13.93 19.09 -26.55
CA PRO A 156 -15.20 19.76 -26.84
C PRO A 156 -16.15 18.92 -27.66
#